data_4dc076c3745a7fde7525ad56ad05f903
#
_entry.id   4dc076c3745a7fde7525ad56ad05f903
#
_cell.length_a   1.000
_cell.length_b   1.000
_cell.length_c   1.000
_cell.angle_alpha   90.00
_cell.angle_beta   90.00
_cell.angle_gamma   90.00
#
_symmetry.space_group_name_H-M   'P 1'
#
loop_
_entity.id
_entity.type
_entity.pdbx_description
1 polymer ?
#
loop_
_entity_poly.entity_id
_entity_poly.type
_entity_poly.pdbx_seq_one_letter_code
_entity_poly.pdbx_strand_id
1 'polypeptide(L)'
;MTSKIEYSAPVGFGKYVWRLRFPKLAGAEKFMAGGTLYTANEAKGPHTLTIVGWYGPDTERTRLGAQAGDLLLRIYSEIPALDRCIKVLKPDTDYKLSIELKKVGGKYVIVYAIDDEVIQTLPANYGADLVKFLLIASAESNRGWMPGNPLTAKYAAKFDYIEYTAY
;
A
#
# COMPACT_ATOMS: atom_id res chain seq x y z
N MET A 1 -15.38 -1.43 -8.92
CA MET A 1 -15.59 -0.06 -8.34
C MET A 1 -14.26 0.40 -7.77
N THR A 2 -13.93 1.66 -7.91
CA THR A 2 -12.72 2.27 -7.31
C THR A 2 -13.15 3.56 -6.65
N SER A 3 -12.80 3.73 -5.40
CA SER A 3 -12.88 5.02 -4.69
C SER A 3 -11.45 5.47 -4.41
N LYS A 4 -11.13 6.73 -4.74
CA LYS A 4 -9.78 7.27 -4.66
C LYS A 4 -9.82 8.68 -4.10
N ILE A 5 -8.91 8.96 -3.17
CA ILE A 5 -8.55 10.31 -2.73
C ILE A 5 -7.11 10.53 -3.18
N GLU A 6 -6.85 11.62 -3.86
CA GLU A 6 -5.56 11.98 -4.36
C GLU A 6 -5.19 13.40 -3.92
N TYR A 7 -4.01 13.58 -3.37
CA TYR A 7 -3.46 14.89 -3.09
C TYR A 7 -2.99 15.54 -4.39
N SER A 8 -3.51 16.71 -4.68
CA SER A 8 -3.35 17.36 -5.99
C SER A 8 -1.95 17.93 -6.28
N ALA A 9 -1.13 18.12 -5.22
CA ALA A 9 0.22 18.61 -5.39
C ALA A 9 1.22 17.46 -5.28
N PRO A 10 2.27 17.41 -6.13
CA PRO A 10 3.33 16.44 -5.99
C PRO A 10 4.09 16.64 -4.68
N VAL A 11 4.43 15.54 -4.01
CA VAL A 11 5.15 15.49 -2.73
C VAL A 11 6.47 14.75 -2.90
N GLY A 12 7.44 15.07 -2.08
CA GLY A 12 8.84 14.62 -2.23
C GLY A 12 9.31 13.63 -1.19
N PHE A 13 10.57 13.75 -0.78
CA PHE A 13 11.09 12.97 0.34
C PHE A 13 10.36 13.30 1.63
N GLY A 14 10.12 12.27 2.44
CA GLY A 14 9.37 12.40 3.66
C GLY A 14 8.68 11.11 4.05
N LYS A 15 7.86 11.19 5.08
CA LYS A 15 7.04 10.10 5.58
C LYS A 15 5.59 10.29 5.16
N TYR A 16 5.03 9.27 4.57
CA TYR A 16 3.64 9.17 4.12
C TYR A 16 2.92 8.17 5.01
N VAL A 17 1.80 8.55 5.56
CA VAL A 17 1.04 7.74 6.51
C VAL A 17 -0.42 7.66 6.09
N TRP A 18 -0.97 6.46 6.17
CA TRP A 18 -2.40 6.17 6.02
C TRP A 18 -2.86 5.44 7.28
N ARG A 19 -3.71 6.05 8.06
CA ARG A 19 -4.39 5.37 9.16
C ARG A 19 -5.77 4.96 8.70
N LEU A 20 -6.04 3.65 8.76
CA LEU A 20 -7.28 3.10 8.24
C LEU A 20 -7.70 1.84 8.98
N ARG A 21 -8.99 1.53 8.87
CA ARG A 21 -9.61 0.29 9.32
C ARG A 21 -10.15 -0.47 8.12
N PHE A 22 -9.84 -1.75 8.04
CA PHE A 22 -10.31 -2.62 6.98
C PHE A 22 -11.64 -3.26 7.31
N PRO A 23 -12.53 -3.48 6.32
CA PRO A 23 -13.76 -4.22 6.52
C PRO A 23 -13.49 -5.71 6.75
N LYS A 24 -14.44 -6.38 7.39
CA LYS A 24 -14.50 -7.84 7.38
C LYS A 24 -15.11 -8.31 6.06
N LEU A 25 -14.39 -9.09 5.28
CA LEU A 25 -14.93 -9.71 4.07
C LEU A 25 -15.79 -10.92 4.45
N ALA A 26 -16.86 -11.17 3.68
CA ALA A 26 -17.70 -12.37 3.86
C ALA A 26 -16.98 -13.65 3.41
N GLY A 27 -16.03 -13.53 2.48
CA GLY A 27 -15.29 -14.67 1.94
C GLY A 27 -14.10 -14.26 1.10
N ALA A 28 -13.84 -15.02 0.05
CA ALA A 28 -12.72 -14.84 -0.88
C ALA A 28 -13.02 -13.73 -1.90
N GLU A 29 -13.13 -12.50 -1.47
CA GLU A 29 -13.61 -11.41 -2.31
C GLU A 29 -12.49 -10.49 -2.78
N LYS A 30 -12.56 -10.07 -4.04
CA LYS A 30 -11.62 -9.14 -4.70
C LYS A 30 -11.72 -7.75 -4.10
N PHE A 31 -11.00 -7.52 -3.02
CA PHE A 31 -10.95 -6.24 -2.31
C PHE A 31 -9.50 -5.84 -2.01
N MET A 32 -9.22 -4.56 -2.14
CA MET A 32 -7.94 -3.94 -1.76
C MET A 32 -8.18 -2.52 -1.27
N ALA A 33 -7.49 -2.10 -0.21
CA ALA A 33 -7.48 -0.71 0.22
C ALA A 33 -6.15 -0.34 0.87
N GLY A 34 -5.76 0.94 0.79
CA GLY A 34 -4.57 1.46 1.43
C GLY A 34 -3.93 2.61 0.70
N GLY A 35 -2.61 2.70 0.78
CA GLY A 35 -1.81 3.80 0.29
C GLY A 35 -0.98 3.46 -0.95
N THR A 36 -0.88 4.43 -1.85
CA THR A 36 -0.03 4.36 -3.04
C THR A 36 0.65 5.70 -3.27
N LEU A 37 1.93 5.63 -3.59
CA LEU A 37 2.69 6.72 -4.16
C LEU A 37 2.92 6.41 -5.63
N TYR A 38 2.56 7.33 -6.49
CA TYR A 38 2.69 7.17 -7.93
C TYR A 38 3.43 8.37 -8.53
N THR A 39 4.39 8.11 -9.39
CA THR A 39 5.01 9.14 -10.21
C THR A 39 5.09 8.69 -11.66
N ALA A 40 4.68 9.55 -12.57
CA ALA A 40 4.97 9.43 -13.99
C ALA A 40 6.25 10.21 -14.28
N ASN A 41 7.35 9.49 -14.48
CA ASN A 41 8.61 10.09 -14.89
C ASN A 41 8.87 9.71 -16.35
N GLU A 42 8.84 10.70 -17.25
CA GLU A 42 9.00 10.49 -18.69
C GLU A 42 10.35 9.82 -19.04
N ALA A 43 11.41 10.10 -18.28
CA ALA A 43 12.74 9.58 -18.57
C ALA A 43 12.98 8.16 -18.04
N LYS A 44 12.26 7.74 -16.99
CA LYS A 44 12.51 6.45 -16.30
C LYS A 44 11.26 5.56 -16.23
N GLY A 45 10.14 6.04 -16.75
CA GLY A 45 8.85 5.37 -16.69
C GLY A 45 8.11 5.61 -15.37
N PRO A 46 6.87 5.13 -15.26
CA PRO A 46 6.09 5.26 -14.05
C PRO A 46 6.68 4.44 -12.91
N HIS A 47 6.58 4.96 -11.71
CA HIS A 47 6.98 4.26 -10.49
C HIS A 47 5.82 4.23 -9.52
N THR A 48 5.52 3.05 -9.01
CA THR A 48 4.47 2.82 -8.03
C THR A 48 5.07 2.19 -6.78
N LEU A 49 4.78 2.80 -5.63
CA LEU A 49 5.06 2.24 -4.32
C LEU A 49 3.72 2.06 -3.61
N THR A 50 3.42 0.86 -3.13
CA THR A 50 2.11 0.55 -2.55
C THR A 50 2.25 -0.18 -1.22
N ILE A 51 1.39 0.18 -0.27
CA ILE A 51 1.18 -0.54 0.99
C ILE A 51 -0.33 -0.64 1.22
N VAL A 52 -0.86 -1.86 1.12
CA VAL A 52 -2.31 -2.09 1.12
C VAL A 52 -2.68 -3.37 1.85
N GLY A 53 -3.90 -3.41 2.37
CA GLY A 53 -4.58 -4.65 2.72
C GLY A 53 -5.40 -5.16 1.53
N TRP A 54 -5.25 -6.43 1.18
CA TRP A 54 -6.01 -7.08 0.10
C TRP A 54 -6.34 -8.53 0.43
N TYR A 55 -7.27 -9.14 -0.31
CA TYR A 55 -7.60 -10.56 -0.08
C TYR A 55 -6.37 -11.44 -0.25
N GLY A 56 -5.59 -11.23 -1.29
CA GLY A 56 -4.35 -11.97 -1.56
C GLY A 56 -4.54 -13.36 -2.17
N PRO A 57 -3.46 -13.94 -2.76
CA PRO A 57 -3.47 -15.28 -3.33
C PRO A 57 -3.61 -16.37 -2.26
N ASP A 58 -4.26 -17.48 -2.59
CA ASP A 58 -4.47 -18.61 -1.66
C ASP A 58 -3.17 -19.20 -1.12
N THR A 59 -2.12 -19.23 -1.93
CA THR A 59 -0.77 -19.68 -1.51
C THR A 59 -0.21 -18.80 -0.39
N GLU A 60 -0.33 -17.48 -0.51
CA GLU A 60 0.11 -16.52 0.50
C GLU A 60 -0.78 -16.56 1.74
N ARG A 61 -2.10 -16.73 1.55
CA ARG A 61 -3.05 -16.92 2.66
C ARG A 61 -2.70 -18.14 3.50
N THR A 62 -2.43 -19.27 2.84
CA THR A 62 -2.01 -20.52 3.50
C THR A 62 -0.68 -20.33 4.23
N ARG A 63 0.31 -19.74 3.57
CA ARG A 63 1.65 -19.48 4.15
C ARG A 63 1.57 -18.61 5.42
N LEU A 64 0.67 -17.63 5.42
CA LEU A 64 0.52 -16.68 6.55
C LEU A 64 -0.54 -17.09 7.57
N GLY A 65 -1.27 -18.20 7.36
CA GLY A 65 -2.30 -18.68 8.28
C GLY A 65 -3.55 -17.79 8.32
N ALA A 66 -3.88 -17.13 7.21
CA ALA A 66 -5.04 -16.25 7.12
C ALA A 66 -6.35 -17.02 7.20
N GLN A 67 -7.31 -16.50 7.96
CA GLN A 67 -8.66 -17.05 8.10
C GLN A 67 -9.63 -16.38 7.13
N ALA A 68 -10.82 -16.95 6.99
CA ALA A 68 -11.90 -16.34 6.20
C ALA A 68 -12.19 -14.91 6.70
N GLY A 69 -12.25 -13.94 5.79
CA GLY A 69 -12.48 -12.53 6.12
C GLY A 69 -11.24 -11.72 6.48
N ASP A 70 -10.09 -12.36 6.73
CA ASP A 70 -8.82 -11.66 6.92
C ASP A 70 -8.30 -11.09 5.59
N LEU A 71 -7.56 -9.99 5.68
CA LEU A 71 -6.78 -9.45 4.57
C LEU A 71 -5.30 -9.72 4.77
N LEU A 72 -4.53 -9.65 3.70
CA LEU A 72 -3.07 -9.71 3.76
C LEU A 72 -2.49 -8.32 3.52
N LEU A 73 -1.50 -7.94 4.31
CA LEU A 73 -0.69 -6.75 4.05
C LEU A 73 0.22 -7.05 2.85
N ARG A 74 0.03 -6.30 1.77
CA ARG A 74 0.88 -6.33 0.58
C ARG A 74 1.71 -5.07 0.51
N ILE A 75 2.99 -5.23 0.22
CA ILE A 75 3.87 -4.15 -0.21
C ILE A 75 4.29 -4.40 -1.66
N TYR A 76 4.37 -3.31 -2.42
CA TYR A 76 4.73 -3.36 -3.82
C TYR A 76 5.64 -2.18 -4.18
N SER A 77 6.63 -2.46 -5.05
CA SER A 77 7.50 -1.47 -5.66
C SER A 77 7.83 -1.92 -7.08
N GLU A 78 7.79 -1.02 -8.04
CA GLU A 78 8.26 -1.30 -9.39
C GLU A 78 9.78 -1.25 -9.47
N ILE A 79 10.40 -0.29 -8.77
CA ILE A 79 11.86 -0.10 -8.81
C ILE A 79 12.38 0.23 -7.40
N PRO A 80 13.18 -0.64 -6.77
CA PRO A 80 13.44 -2.01 -7.21
C PRO A 80 12.18 -2.86 -7.17
N ALA A 81 12.11 -3.85 -8.04
CA ALA A 81 10.93 -4.70 -8.14
C ALA A 81 10.71 -5.51 -6.84
N LEU A 82 9.55 -5.34 -6.26
CA LEU A 82 9.08 -6.07 -5.09
C LEU A 82 7.57 -6.24 -5.14
N ASP A 83 7.10 -7.45 -4.92
CA ASP A 83 5.68 -7.76 -4.68
C ASP A 83 5.61 -8.84 -3.62
N ARG A 84 5.11 -8.50 -2.43
CA ARG A 84 5.17 -9.41 -1.29
C ARG A 84 4.03 -9.23 -0.31
N CYS A 85 3.44 -10.35 0.13
CA CYS A 85 2.58 -10.39 1.30
C CYS A 85 3.40 -10.60 2.58
N ILE A 86 3.20 -9.75 3.59
CA ILE A 86 4.02 -9.69 4.80
C ILE A 86 3.33 -10.36 5.99
N LYS A 87 2.10 -10.01 6.26
CA LYS A 87 1.37 -10.48 7.44
C LYS A 87 -0.15 -10.44 7.23
N VAL A 88 -0.86 -11.11 8.11
CA VAL A 88 -2.33 -11.07 8.18
C VAL A 88 -2.79 -9.79 8.86
N LEU A 89 -3.78 -9.13 8.28
CA LEU A 89 -4.50 -8.00 8.84
C LEU A 89 -5.88 -8.47 9.32
N LYS A 90 -6.19 -8.20 10.56
CA LYS A 90 -7.49 -8.52 11.14
C LYS A 90 -8.53 -7.47 10.76
N PRO A 91 -9.76 -7.88 10.46
CA PRO A 91 -10.85 -6.93 10.21
C PRO A 91 -11.15 -6.09 11.44
N ASP A 92 -11.80 -4.96 11.23
CA ASP A 92 -12.26 -4.03 12.27
C ASP A 92 -11.18 -3.53 13.23
N THR A 93 -9.91 -3.65 12.82
CA THR A 93 -8.72 -3.17 13.54
C THR A 93 -8.14 -1.97 12.82
N ASP A 94 -7.74 -0.95 13.57
CA ASP A 94 -7.03 0.21 13.03
C ASP A 94 -5.57 -0.13 12.78
N TYR A 95 -5.08 0.23 11.62
CA TYR A 95 -3.68 0.11 11.25
C TYR A 95 -3.12 1.44 10.78
N LYS A 96 -1.87 1.69 11.10
CA LYS A 96 -1.07 2.80 10.60
C LYS A 96 -0.07 2.26 9.59
N LEU A 97 -0.38 2.40 8.31
CA LEU A 97 0.51 2.02 7.21
C LEU A 97 1.39 3.20 6.84
N SER A 98 2.66 2.98 6.56
CA SER A 98 3.53 4.06 6.11
C SER A 98 4.56 3.63 5.06
N ILE A 99 4.87 4.59 4.17
CA ILE A 99 6.01 4.57 3.27
C ILE A 99 6.86 5.79 3.59
N GLU A 100 8.13 5.60 3.82
CA GLU A 100 9.06 6.68 4.10
C GLU A 100 10.17 6.70 3.06
N LEU A 101 10.35 7.84 2.42
CA LEU A 101 11.43 8.11 1.48
C LEU A 101 12.45 8.99 2.16
N LYS A 102 13.64 8.47 2.46
CA LYS A 102 14.66 9.19 3.19
C LYS A 102 16.08 8.89 2.71
N LYS A 103 17.02 9.69 3.21
CA LYS A 103 18.45 9.49 2.96
C LYS A 103 19.12 8.95 4.23
N VAL A 104 19.80 7.82 4.11
CA VAL A 104 20.55 7.18 5.19
C VAL A 104 21.97 6.93 4.73
N GLY A 105 22.98 7.47 5.43
CA GLY A 105 24.38 7.30 5.07
C GLY A 105 24.72 7.74 3.65
N GLY A 106 24.08 8.80 3.17
CA GLY A 106 24.26 9.32 1.81
C GLY A 106 23.45 8.58 0.72
N LYS A 107 22.79 7.47 1.04
CA LYS A 107 21.98 6.67 0.09
C LYS A 107 20.50 6.90 0.33
N TYR A 108 19.73 6.93 -0.74
CA TYR A 108 18.26 6.98 -0.65
C TYR A 108 17.66 5.61 -0.40
N VAL A 109 16.69 5.55 0.48
CA VAL A 109 15.98 4.31 0.84
C VAL A 109 14.47 4.53 0.88
N ILE A 110 13.75 3.45 0.61
CA ILE A 110 12.30 3.33 0.79
C ILE A 110 12.07 2.43 2.00
N VAL A 111 11.34 2.92 2.99
CA VAL A 111 11.03 2.16 4.21
C VAL A 111 9.53 1.95 4.28
N TYR A 112 9.09 0.70 4.35
CA TYR A 112 7.71 0.32 4.61
C TYR A 112 7.55 -0.04 6.08
N ALA A 113 6.51 0.49 6.71
CA ALA A 113 6.20 0.15 8.09
C ALA A 113 4.69 -0.01 8.33
N ILE A 114 4.34 -0.77 9.36
CA ILE A 114 2.99 -0.91 9.91
C ILE A 114 3.05 -0.70 11.41
N ASP A 115 2.19 0.18 11.94
CA ASP A 115 2.14 0.53 13.37
C ASP A 115 3.53 0.92 13.91
N ASP A 116 4.28 1.70 13.10
CA ASP A 116 5.67 2.12 13.32
C ASP A 116 6.73 1.00 13.33
N GLU A 117 6.34 -0.25 13.16
CA GLU A 117 7.26 -1.38 12.95
C GLU A 117 7.73 -1.41 11.50
N VAL A 118 9.05 -1.29 11.28
CA VAL A 118 9.65 -1.40 9.94
C VAL A 118 9.55 -2.85 9.46
N ILE A 119 8.90 -3.07 8.32
CA ILE A 119 8.69 -4.39 7.73
C ILE A 119 9.55 -4.65 6.51
N GLN A 120 10.02 -3.59 5.84
CA GLN A 120 10.88 -3.69 4.67
C GLN A 120 11.64 -2.39 4.44
N THR A 121 12.91 -2.52 4.05
CA THR A 121 13.71 -1.40 3.54
C THR A 121 14.30 -1.79 2.20
N LEU A 122 14.19 -0.89 1.22
CA LEU A 122 14.70 -1.06 -0.14
C LEU A 122 15.63 0.10 -0.49
N PRO A 123 16.66 -0.10 -1.32
CA PRO A 123 17.39 1.01 -1.91
C PRO A 123 16.47 1.77 -2.87
N ALA A 124 16.41 3.08 -2.75
CA ALA A 124 15.71 3.92 -3.70
C ALA A 124 16.67 4.30 -4.84
N ASN A 125 16.55 3.63 -5.97
CA ASN A 125 17.42 3.86 -7.13
C ASN A 125 16.98 5.06 -7.98
N TYR A 126 16.21 5.96 -7.40
CA TYR A 126 15.62 7.08 -8.14
C TYR A 126 16.55 8.30 -8.24
N GLY A 127 17.58 8.43 -7.40
CA GLY A 127 18.42 9.64 -7.33
C GLY A 127 17.68 10.85 -6.72
N ALA A 128 18.37 11.97 -6.58
CA ALA A 128 17.83 13.19 -5.97
C ALA A 128 16.75 13.87 -6.83
N ASP A 129 16.78 13.65 -8.14
CA ASP A 129 15.93 14.37 -9.10
C ASP A 129 14.53 13.79 -9.24
N LEU A 130 14.17 12.83 -8.40
CA LEU A 130 13.13 11.89 -8.74
C LEU A 130 11.83 12.06 -8.06
N VAL A 131 11.62 13.06 -7.24
CA VAL A 131 10.56 12.76 -6.33
C VAL A 131 9.47 13.77 -6.32
N LYS A 132 8.60 13.60 -7.30
CA LYS A 132 7.26 14.17 -7.26
C LYS A 132 6.28 13.01 -7.33
N PHE A 133 5.87 12.49 -6.18
CA PHE A 133 4.84 11.46 -6.09
C PHE A 133 3.45 12.06 -5.90
N LEU A 134 2.46 11.46 -6.52
CA LEU A 134 1.07 11.65 -6.15
C LEU A 134 0.78 10.76 -4.95
N LEU A 135 0.30 11.36 -3.88
CA LEU A 135 -0.14 10.67 -2.67
C LEU A 135 -1.59 10.23 -2.85
N ILE A 136 -1.83 8.93 -2.83
CA ILE A 136 -3.11 8.33 -3.11
C ILE A 136 -3.56 7.46 -1.93
N ALA A 137 -4.81 7.61 -1.52
CA ALA A 137 -5.53 6.62 -0.74
C ALA A 137 -6.65 6.04 -1.60
N SER A 138 -6.75 4.74 -1.69
CA SER A 138 -7.75 4.09 -2.52
C SER A 138 -8.36 2.85 -1.87
N ALA A 139 -9.60 2.55 -2.29
CA ALA A 139 -10.22 1.25 -2.11
C ALA A 139 -10.68 0.76 -3.49
N GLU A 140 -10.26 -0.43 -3.84
CA GLU A 140 -10.52 -1.03 -5.15
C GLU A 140 -11.14 -2.41 -5.00
N SER A 141 -11.98 -2.76 -5.97
CA SER A 141 -12.63 -4.05 -6.01
C SER A 141 -12.84 -4.56 -7.42
N ASN A 142 -12.99 -5.88 -7.55
CA ASN A 142 -13.35 -6.55 -8.81
C ASN A 142 -12.39 -6.29 -9.99
N ARG A 143 -11.13 -5.93 -9.71
CA ARG A 143 -10.12 -5.85 -10.76
C ARG A 143 -9.76 -7.25 -11.26
N GLY A 144 -9.59 -7.40 -12.58
CA GLY A 144 -9.31 -8.69 -13.21
C GLY A 144 -8.05 -9.39 -12.67
N TRP A 145 -7.03 -8.61 -12.29
CA TRP A 145 -5.76 -9.11 -11.74
C TRP A 145 -5.82 -9.49 -10.25
N MET A 146 -6.86 -9.06 -9.52
CA MET A 146 -7.01 -9.40 -8.10
C MET A 146 -7.40 -10.86 -7.92
N PRO A 147 -6.76 -11.57 -6.97
CA PRO A 147 -7.20 -12.90 -6.56
C PRO A 147 -8.55 -12.83 -5.82
N GLY A 148 -9.30 -13.91 -5.88
CA GLY A 148 -10.59 -14.04 -5.21
C GLY A 148 -11.78 -13.95 -6.17
N ASN A 149 -12.97 -13.89 -5.58
CA ASN A 149 -14.25 -13.82 -6.26
C ASN A 149 -14.75 -12.36 -6.38
N PRO A 150 -15.66 -12.05 -7.31
CA PRO A 150 -16.34 -10.77 -7.32
C PRO A 150 -17.01 -10.48 -5.99
N LEU A 151 -17.07 -9.18 -5.61
CA LEU A 151 -17.76 -8.76 -4.39
C LEU A 151 -19.22 -9.18 -4.40
N THR A 152 -19.68 -9.77 -3.30
CA THR A 152 -21.07 -10.11 -3.06
C THR A 152 -21.81 -9.06 -2.24
N ALA A 153 -21.07 -8.14 -1.60
CA ALA A 153 -21.57 -7.04 -0.79
C ALA A 153 -20.80 -5.75 -1.03
N LYS A 154 -21.26 -4.65 -0.46
CA LYS A 154 -20.55 -3.39 -0.45
C LYS A 154 -19.60 -3.36 0.76
N TYR A 155 -18.32 -3.09 0.51
CA TYR A 155 -17.30 -2.92 1.54
C TYR A 155 -16.69 -1.52 1.47
N ALA A 156 -16.30 -1.00 2.62
CA ALA A 156 -15.60 0.26 2.74
C ALA A 156 -14.42 0.13 3.70
N ALA A 157 -13.23 0.53 3.27
CA ALA A 157 -12.17 0.87 4.21
C ALA A 157 -12.47 2.26 4.80
N LYS A 158 -12.25 2.41 6.10
CA LYS A 158 -12.44 3.70 6.79
C LYS A 158 -11.08 4.34 7.01
N PHE A 159 -10.79 5.41 6.31
CA PHE A 159 -9.60 6.21 6.53
C PHE A 159 -9.86 7.23 7.65
N ASP A 160 -9.03 7.20 8.68
CA ASP A 160 -9.05 8.18 9.78
C ASP A 160 -8.28 9.44 9.35
N TYR A 161 -7.05 9.25 8.86
CA TYR A 161 -6.28 10.33 8.27
C TYR A 161 -5.27 9.83 7.22
N ILE A 162 -4.83 10.78 6.40
CA ILE A 162 -3.71 10.65 5.47
C ILE A 162 -2.77 11.81 5.78
N GLU A 163 -1.50 11.54 6.00
CA GLU A 163 -0.51 12.53 6.41
C GLU A 163 0.76 12.43 5.57
N TYR A 164 1.33 13.58 5.27
CA TYR A 164 2.66 13.70 4.69
C TYR A 164 3.51 14.65 5.53
N THR A 165 4.68 14.17 5.94
CA THR A 165 5.69 14.97 6.63
C THR A 165 6.93 15.06 5.75
N ALA A 166 7.25 16.25 5.26
CA ALA A 166 8.45 16.50 4.45
C ALA A 166 9.73 16.44 5.29
N TYR A 167 10.86 16.07 4.65
CA TYR A 167 12.21 16.11 5.20
C TYR A 167 13.06 17.18 4.53
#